data_5e08ad91abf9cfdf79e8fc9da0b3a438
#
_entry.id   5e08ad91abf9cfdf79e8fc9da0b3a438
#
_cell.length_a   1.000
_cell.length_b   1.000
_cell.length_c   1.000
_cell.angle_alpha   90.00
_cell.angle_beta   90.00
_cell.angle_gamma   90.00
#
_symmetry.space_group_name_H-M   'P 1'
#
loop_
_entity.id
_entity.type
_entity.pdbx_description
1 polymer ?
#
loop_
_entity_poly.entity_id
_entity_poly.type
_entity_poly.pdbx_seq_one_letter_code
_entity_poly.pdbx_strand_id
1 'polypeptide(L)'
;ENTSVKFVCTDGARKKAPGRRLAWIPIVAVAAFAGRPPRAADVDRFLVVAETPDSPGLAIPTVASSFGSFAEVADAVNAERERVAALEARLASLEKRGAEPLPAPAAKDKAAAANAKDAKDDKGAKKDDKKPADPYEIGSDKKLGSTWKDGFQGESANKDFRVKVGGRTQVDAVAFSAGPNLNQPPNQGGLDPELADTVNFRRARLRVEGRMYEFYDWACEYDFVNQINVNNEVYPTERDSGPLTAVTDLWLQVREVPWLGIVRVGNQKDPYGYEHLTSSRWLNFMERSFAQDAFEGPFNNGFLPGIQILNSNEEGNVGWQIGEFKNATNPFGFSNSSGGSMTVGRLVYLPVFEDEGRKLLHLAVAGRTMEPRRQYTRFDSTTGLPIGDPITAVRFRSRGDIRNGPPGPLNSIYADTGLLQGTWQNMMGLELVGNNGPWSFQSEYFGSWLYNARTTSAGPYLTNGYQPPPGTKVGTVFYQAGYAEVLYFLTGESRTYSKLEYRFDRPVPHNNFYAFRDGGRRIRVSEGAWQVGLRYNYLCLNDSGVNGGVLNGCTLGLNWLLNPNARVYFNYDCTYRDFSSTPWKKDGTPGTSYDGSGWVHGFGTRLAFDF
;
A
#
# COMPACT_ATOMS: atom_id res chain seq x y z
N GLU A 1 -31.92 4.63 -28.56
CA GLU A 1 -30.76 5.55 -28.65
C GLU A 1 -29.88 5.29 -27.45
N ASN A 2 -28.88 4.43 -27.66
CA ASN A 2 -27.89 4.07 -26.63
C ASN A 2 -26.73 5.05 -26.69
N THR A 3 -26.69 6.01 -25.78
CA THR A 3 -25.54 6.88 -25.60
C THR A 3 -24.50 6.15 -24.73
N SER A 4 -23.68 5.34 -25.36
CA SER A 4 -22.48 4.79 -24.69
C SER A 4 -21.41 5.86 -24.64
N VAL A 5 -21.03 6.30 -23.46
CA VAL A 5 -19.83 7.14 -23.25
C VAL A 5 -18.61 6.25 -23.48
N LYS A 6 -18.07 6.30 -24.69
CA LYS A 6 -16.79 5.67 -25.00
C LYS A 6 -15.68 6.64 -24.65
N PHE A 7 -14.89 6.34 -23.62
CA PHE A 7 -13.56 6.92 -23.50
C PHE A 7 -12.67 6.28 -24.56
N VAL A 8 -12.19 7.08 -25.50
CA VAL A 8 -11.36 6.61 -26.60
C VAL A 8 -9.90 6.72 -26.21
N CYS A 9 -9.18 5.61 -26.17
CA CYS A 9 -7.73 5.64 -26.25
C CYS A 9 -7.37 6.14 -27.67
N THR A 10 -6.83 7.35 -27.77
CA THR A 10 -6.42 7.90 -29.05
C THR A 10 -5.04 7.38 -29.46
N ASP A 11 -4.98 6.69 -30.56
CA ASP A 11 -3.73 6.45 -31.28
C ASP A 11 -3.06 7.79 -31.61
N GLY A 12 -1.82 7.97 -31.12
CA GLY A 12 -1.06 9.20 -31.24
C GLY A 12 -0.58 9.54 -32.65
N ALA A 13 -1.50 9.72 -33.62
CA ALA A 13 -1.20 10.26 -34.94
C ALA A 13 -1.18 11.78 -34.92
N ARG A 14 0.01 12.38 -34.92
CA ARG A 14 0.24 13.83 -35.05
C ARG A 14 -0.39 14.38 -36.34
N LYS A 15 -1.50 15.10 -36.21
CA LYS A 15 -1.88 16.13 -37.19
C LYS A 15 -1.86 17.50 -36.52
N LYS A 16 -1.02 18.38 -37.04
CA LYS A 16 -0.95 19.81 -36.69
C LYS A 16 -2.25 20.50 -37.09
N ALA A 17 -2.88 21.22 -36.17
CA ALA A 17 -3.85 22.26 -36.47
C ALA A 17 -3.84 23.37 -35.39
N PRO A 18 -4.24 24.61 -35.70
CA PRO A 18 -3.75 25.81 -35.04
C PRO A 18 -4.66 26.33 -33.92
N GLY A 19 -4.02 26.88 -32.92
CA GLY A 19 -4.42 28.00 -32.05
C GLY A 19 -5.85 28.10 -31.55
N ARG A 20 -6.10 27.71 -30.29
CA ARG A 20 -7.05 28.37 -29.40
C ARG A 20 -6.46 28.48 -28.00
N ARG A 21 -6.36 29.71 -27.50
CA ARG A 21 -5.95 30.03 -26.13
C ARG A 21 -7.01 29.56 -25.16
N LEU A 22 -6.65 28.63 -24.27
CA LEU A 22 -7.43 28.33 -23.07
C LEU A 22 -6.75 28.99 -21.88
N ALA A 23 -7.56 29.61 -21.06
CA ALA A 23 -7.18 30.35 -19.87
C ALA A 23 -6.49 29.42 -18.85
N TRP A 24 -5.34 29.86 -18.35
CA TRP A 24 -4.58 29.22 -17.30
C TRP A 24 -5.27 29.43 -15.96
N ILE A 25 -5.72 28.35 -15.34
CA ILE A 25 -5.92 28.27 -13.90
C ILE A 25 -4.57 27.87 -13.31
N PRO A 26 -4.02 28.62 -12.34
CA PRO A 26 -2.72 28.24 -11.77
C PRO A 26 -2.89 27.00 -10.88
N ILE A 27 -2.58 25.84 -11.41
CA ILE A 27 -2.21 24.70 -10.61
C ILE A 27 -0.82 25.04 -10.07
N VAL A 28 -0.75 25.36 -8.78
CA VAL A 28 0.53 25.50 -8.07
C VAL A 28 1.24 24.14 -8.18
N ALA A 29 2.18 24.09 -9.07
CA ALA A 29 3.00 22.94 -9.36
C ALA A 29 3.83 22.58 -8.12
N VAL A 30 3.71 21.36 -7.66
CA VAL A 30 4.82 20.63 -7.03
C VAL A 30 5.82 20.31 -8.15
N ALA A 31 6.41 21.35 -8.75
CA ALA A 31 7.42 21.26 -9.79
C ALA A 31 8.81 21.57 -9.22
N ALA A 32 9.11 21.14 -7.99
CA ALA A 32 10.38 21.45 -7.34
C ALA A 32 11.37 20.29 -7.32
N PHE A 33 11.15 19.19 -8.08
CA PHE A 33 12.16 18.13 -8.22
C PHE A 33 12.21 17.54 -9.64
N ALA A 34 12.26 18.39 -10.66
CA ALA A 34 12.75 17.99 -11.97
C ALA A 34 14.24 18.29 -12.08
N GLY A 35 15.03 17.74 -11.19
CA GLY A 35 16.48 17.65 -11.38
C GLY A 35 16.76 16.72 -12.54
N ARG A 36 17.49 17.20 -13.56
CA ARG A 36 18.01 16.33 -14.62
C ARG A 36 18.81 15.19 -13.99
N PRO A 37 18.67 13.94 -14.46
CA PRO A 37 19.54 12.87 -14.00
C PRO A 37 21.00 13.25 -14.28
N PRO A 38 21.94 12.97 -13.35
CA PRO A 38 23.37 13.20 -13.60
C PRO A 38 23.80 12.36 -14.82
N ARG A 39 24.55 12.98 -15.71
CA ARG A 39 25.14 12.27 -16.86
C ARG A 39 26.20 11.31 -16.34
N ALA A 40 26.31 10.14 -16.97
CA ALA A 40 27.27 9.07 -16.64
C ALA A 40 28.77 9.49 -16.65
N ALA A 41 29.09 10.73 -17.04
CA ALA A 41 30.44 11.29 -17.04
C ALA A 41 30.89 11.91 -15.72
N ASP A 42 29.99 12.06 -14.72
CA ASP A 42 30.31 12.73 -13.45
C ASP A 42 30.64 11.74 -12.31
N VAL A 43 30.65 10.42 -12.58
CA VAL A 43 30.85 9.39 -11.56
C VAL A 43 32.33 9.00 -11.37
N ASP A 44 33.23 9.43 -12.27
CA ASP A 44 34.65 9.03 -12.22
C ASP A 44 35.56 9.87 -11.31
N ARG A 45 34.99 10.71 -10.48
CA ARG A 45 35.79 11.53 -9.55
C ARG A 45 35.49 11.19 -8.11
N PHE A 46 35.82 10.09 -7.56
CA PHE A 46 35.94 9.91 -6.10
C PHE A 46 35.95 8.41 -5.73
N LEU A 47 37.07 7.76 -6.02
CA LEU A 47 37.46 6.56 -5.32
C LEU A 47 38.99 6.60 -5.14
N VAL A 48 39.42 7.08 -3.98
CA VAL A 48 40.80 6.88 -3.51
C VAL A 48 40.74 5.82 -2.43
N VAL A 49 41.16 4.61 -2.78
CA VAL A 49 41.38 3.53 -1.82
C VAL A 49 42.79 3.70 -1.26
N ALA A 50 42.90 3.97 0.02
CA ALA A 50 44.19 3.87 0.75
C ALA A 50 44.28 2.45 1.31
N GLU A 51 45.16 1.63 0.71
CA GLU A 51 45.56 0.34 1.28
C GLU A 51 46.55 0.58 2.42
N THR A 52 46.21 0.12 3.62
CA THR A 52 47.18 -0.09 4.71
C THR A 52 47.52 -1.57 4.76
N PRO A 53 48.78 -1.98 4.82
CA PRO A 53 49.15 -3.38 4.95
C PRO A 53 48.89 -3.89 6.38
N ASP A 54 48.39 -5.14 6.44
CA ASP A 54 48.25 -5.99 7.62
C ASP A 54 47.06 -5.75 8.56
N SER A 55 45.85 -6.19 8.11
CA SER A 55 44.90 -6.94 8.97
C SER A 55 43.69 -7.44 8.16
N PRO A 56 43.25 -8.68 8.29
CA PRO A 56 42.12 -9.21 7.54
C PRO A 56 40.78 -8.83 8.17
N GLY A 57 39.93 -8.13 7.39
CA GLY A 57 38.50 -8.15 7.53
C GLY A 57 37.85 -7.10 8.40
N LEU A 58 37.66 -5.90 7.86
CA LEU A 58 36.45 -5.08 8.02
C LEU A 58 36.59 -3.83 7.12
N ALA A 59 35.90 -3.83 5.97
CA ALA A 59 35.81 -2.62 5.15
C ALA A 59 34.74 -1.70 5.73
N ILE A 60 35.16 -0.56 6.26
CA ILE A 60 34.27 0.54 6.63
C ILE A 60 34.22 1.50 5.45
N PRO A 61 33.07 1.82 4.85
CA PRO A 61 32.99 2.81 3.79
C PRO A 61 33.22 4.21 4.36
N THR A 62 34.28 4.86 3.92
CA THR A 62 34.57 6.26 4.27
C THR A 62 33.81 7.17 3.30
N VAL A 63 32.89 7.96 3.81
CA VAL A 63 32.24 9.05 3.08
C VAL A 63 33.23 10.21 3.03
N ALA A 64 33.81 10.46 1.86
CA ALA A 64 34.63 11.65 1.62
C ALA A 64 33.70 12.82 1.25
N SER A 65 33.47 13.73 2.20
CA SER A 65 32.83 15.02 1.97
C SER A 65 33.89 16.08 1.62
N SER A 66 33.54 17.00 0.81
CA SER A 66 34.13 18.23 0.27
C SER A 66 35.22 18.97 1.08
N PHE A 67 36.37 18.37 1.37
CA PHE A 67 37.52 19.04 1.96
C PHE A 67 38.63 19.15 0.91
N GLY A 68 39.19 20.35 0.76
CA GLY A 68 40.18 20.67 -0.29
C GLY A 68 41.61 20.18 -0.03
N SER A 69 41.96 19.74 1.20
CA SER A 69 43.28 19.23 1.54
C SER A 69 43.25 18.22 2.70
N PHE A 70 44.27 17.35 2.75
CA PHE A 70 44.46 16.42 3.89
C PHE A 70 44.59 17.12 5.26
N ALA A 71 45.06 18.34 5.28
CA ALA A 71 45.15 19.13 6.51
C ALA A 71 43.78 19.51 7.06
N GLU A 72 42.83 19.90 6.20
CA GLU A 72 41.47 20.24 6.61
C GLU A 72 40.69 19.03 7.14
N VAL A 73 40.92 17.85 6.59
CA VAL A 73 40.35 16.61 7.10
C VAL A 73 40.92 16.24 8.46
N ALA A 74 42.24 16.43 8.66
CA ALA A 74 42.89 16.17 9.94
C ALA A 74 42.39 17.13 11.02
N ASP A 75 42.20 18.40 10.70
CA ASP A 75 41.69 19.41 11.64
C ASP A 75 40.21 19.13 11.99
N ALA A 76 39.40 18.72 11.03
CA ALA A 76 38.00 18.31 11.27
C ALA A 76 37.91 17.07 12.16
N VAL A 77 38.76 16.07 11.96
CA VAL A 77 38.83 14.86 12.80
C VAL A 77 39.28 15.20 14.23
N ASN A 78 40.24 16.10 14.37
CA ASN A 78 40.70 16.54 15.71
C ASN A 78 39.61 17.34 16.43
N ALA A 79 38.90 18.22 15.74
CA ALA A 79 37.78 18.96 16.32
C ALA A 79 36.65 18.03 16.80
N GLU A 80 36.38 16.95 16.05
CA GLU A 80 35.36 15.98 16.43
C GLU A 80 35.82 15.09 17.60
N ARG A 81 37.12 14.76 17.71
CA ARG A 81 37.70 14.09 18.89
C ARG A 81 37.56 14.94 20.14
N GLU A 82 37.81 16.24 20.07
CA GLU A 82 37.60 17.15 21.19
C GLU A 82 36.14 17.24 21.64
N ARG A 83 35.20 17.22 20.67
CA ARG A 83 33.77 17.17 20.96
C ARG A 83 33.35 15.87 21.65
N VAL A 84 33.86 14.73 21.20
CA VAL A 84 33.61 13.44 21.85
C VAL A 84 34.14 13.43 23.27
N ALA A 85 35.37 13.90 23.50
CA ALA A 85 35.95 13.99 24.83
C ALA A 85 35.14 14.92 25.77
N ALA A 86 34.62 16.04 25.27
CA ALA A 86 33.75 16.93 26.02
C ALA A 86 32.39 16.29 26.37
N LEU A 87 31.83 15.49 25.49
CA LEU A 87 30.58 14.73 25.74
C LEU A 87 30.80 13.62 26.76
N GLU A 88 31.94 12.91 26.71
CA GLU A 88 32.30 11.88 27.69
C GLU A 88 32.51 12.47 29.08
N ALA A 89 33.18 13.63 29.19
CA ALA A 89 33.33 14.34 30.44
C ALA A 89 31.99 14.81 31.03
N ARG A 90 31.04 15.20 30.15
CA ARG A 90 29.68 15.60 30.56
C ARG A 90 28.87 14.40 31.01
N LEU A 91 29.00 13.26 30.34
CA LEU A 91 28.37 11.98 30.72
C LEU A 91 28.86 11.54 32.11
N ALA A 92 30.18 11.53 32.33
CA ALA A 92 30.77 11.20 33.63
C ALA A 92 30.35 12.15 34.77
N SER A 93 30.08 13.42 34.44
CA SER A 93 29.56 14.39 35.41
C SER A 93 28.10 14.14 35.78
N LEU A 94 27.30 13.64 34.82
CA LEU A 94 25.90 13.27 35.02
C LEU A 94 25.79 11.96 35.81
N GLU A 95 26.66 10.99 35.53
CA GLU A 95 26.73 9.72 36.28
C GLU A 95 27.13 9.95 37.75
N LYS A 96 28.06 10.88 38.04
CA LYS A 96 28.40 11.28 39.40
C LYS A 96 27.26 12.00 40.13
N ARG A 97 26.39 12.73 39.41
CA ARG A 97 25.19 13.37 40.00
C ARG A 97 24.07 12.36 40.27
N GLY A 98 24.00 11.26 39.53
CA GLY A 98 23.02 10.17 39.73
C GLY A 98 23.40 9.21 40.88
N ALA A 99 24.61 9.33 41.46
CA ALA A 99 25.12 8.43 42.50
C ALA A 99 24.94 8.95 43.94
N GLU A 100 24.26 10.06 44.17
CA GLU A 100 23.90 10.47 45.53
C GLU A 100 22.65 9.73 46.00
N PRO A 101 22.69 8.96 47.09
CA PRO A 101 21.55 8.22 47.58
C PRO A 101 20.50 9.16 48.18
N LEU A 102 19.29 9.09 47.69
CA LEU A 102 18.13 9.74 48.28
C LEU A 102 17.89 9.19 49.69
N PRO A 103 17.56 10.04 50.69
CA PRO A 103 17.27 9.59 52.04
C PRO A 103 16.01 8.71 52.09
N ALA A 104 16.12 7.60 52.80
CA ALA A 104 15.07 6.62 53.00
C ALA A 104 13.81 7.22 53.70
N PRO A 105 12.59 6.93 53.26
CA PRO A 105 11.39 7.32 53.96
C PRO A 105 11.20 6.48 55.21
N ALA A 106 10.96 7.15 56.34
CA ALA A 106 10.67 6.55 57.65
C ALA A 106 9.34 5.76 57.61
N ALA A 107 9.42 4.53 58.11
CA ALA A 107 8.30 3.67 58.36
C ALA A 107 7.40 4.26 59.45
N LYS A 108 6.09 4.27 59.24
CA LYS A 108 5.07 4.25 60.31
C LYS A 108 3.98 3.25 60.01
N ASP A 109 3.77 2.49 61.05
CA ASP A 109 2.98 1.28 61.19
C ASP A 109 1.46 1.44 61.02
N LYS A 110 0.90 0.32 60.68
CA LYS A 110 -0.40 -0.32 60.95
C LYS A 110 -1.42 0.40 61.83
N ALA A 111 -2.68 0.42 61.41
CA ALA A 111 -3.75 -0.32 62.07
C ALA A 111 -5.13 -0.10 61.40
N ALA A 112 -5.75 -1.22 61.05
CA ALA A 112 -7.06 -1.72 61.42
C ALA A 112 -8.34 -1.02 60.92
N ALA A 113 -9.00 -1.68 60.02
CA ALA A 113 -10.31 -2.31 60.04
C ALA A 113 -11.57 -1.50 60.45
N ALA A 114 -12.58 -1.69 59.60
CA ALA A 114 -14.02 -1.84 59.85
C ALA A 114 -14.90 -0.57 59.99
N ASN A 115 -15.81 -0.35 59.11
CA ASN A 115 -17.26 -0.63 59.17
C ASN A 115 -18.05 0.24 58.18
N ALA A 116 -19.05 -0.42 57.62
CA ALA A 116 -20.06 0.13 56.75
C ALA A 116 -21.06 1.06 57.51
N LYS A 117 -21.63 2.03 56.80
CA LYS A 117 -23.06 2.21 56.55
C LYS A 117 -23.45 3.67 56.27
N ASP A 118 -24.28 3.76 55.24
CA ASP A 118 -25.45 4.64 55.06
C ASP A 118 -25.29 6.14 54.73
N ALA A 119 -25.58 6.40 53.47
CA ALA A 119 -26.60 7.31 52.91
C ALA A 119 -26.64 8.81 53.30
N LYS A 120 -26.54 9.66 52.34
CA LYS A 120 -27.53 10.59 51.76
C LYS A 120 -26.91 11.87 51.22
N ASP A 121 -27.36 12.17 50.02
CA ASP A 121 -27.48 13.46 49.35
C ASP A 121 -26.93 14.73 50.01
N ASP A 122 -25.99 15.40 49.33
CA ASP A 122 -26.18 16.85 49.12
C ASP A 122 -25.38 17.37 47.91
N LYS A 123 -26.06 18.24 47.16
CA LYS A 123 -25.54 18.96 45.99
C LYS A 123 -24.61 20.09 46.44
N GLY A 124 -23.40 20.06 45.97
CA GLY A 124 -22.47 21.19 46.12
C GLY A 124 -21.36 21.12 45.07
N ALA A 125 -21.54 21.85 43.96
CA ALA A 125 -20.50 22.02 42.96
C ALA A 125 -19.30 22.74 43.56
N LYS A 126 -18.25 21.99 43.93
CA LYS A 126 -16.91 22.55 44.15
C LYS A 126 -16.13 22.45 42.86
N LYS A 127 -15.69 23.62 42.35
CA LYS A 127 -14.60 23.71 41.41
C LYS A 127 -13.37 23.03 42.03
N ASP A 128 -13.03 21.87 41.56
CA ASP A 128 -11.73 21.28 41.85
C ASP A 128 -10.67 22.08 41.11
N ASP A 129 -9.92 22.89 41.85
CA ASP A 129 -8.61 23.38 41.44
C ASP A 129 -7.72 22.14 41.24
N LYS A 130 -7.55 21.71 39.99
CA LYS A 130 -6.62 20.66 39.65
C LYS A 130 -5.22 21.13 40.03
N LYS A 131 -4.68 20.60 41.12
CA LYS A 131 -3.26 20.61 41.42
C LYS A 131 -2.50 20.18 40.17
N PRO A 132 -1.40 20.85 39.77
CA PRO A 132 -0.55 20.37 38.70
C PRO A 132 -0.21 18.91 38.99
N ALA A 133 -0.46 18.03 38.03
CA ALA A 133 -0.09 16.63 38.16
C ALA A 133 1.42 16.56 38.41
N ASP A 134 1.85 15.74 39.37
CA ASP A 134 3.29 15.51 39.61
C ASP A 134 3.92 15.05 38.26
N PRO A 135 5.17 15.47 37.99
CA PRO A 135 5.86 15.11 36.75
C PRO A 135 5.90 13.58 36.63
N TYR A 136 5.30 13.07 35.55
CA TYR A 136 5.22 11.66 35.25
C TYR A 136 6.39 11.27 34.31
N GLU A 137 7.10 10.19 34.68
CA GLU A 137 8.15 9.63 33.82
C GLU A 137 7.53 8.64 32.82
N ILE A 138 7.62 8.96 31.53
CA ILE A 138 7.12 8.10 30.43
C ILE A 138 7.85 6.75 30.48
N GLY A 139 7.08 5.67 30.46
CA GLY A 139 7.60 4.30 30.54
C GLY A 139 7.72 3.74 31.94
N SER A 140 7.29 4.47 32.97
CA SER A 140 7.30 4.00 34.36
C SER A 140 6.16 2.99 34.64
N ASP A 141 4.99 3.14 33.99
CA ASP A 141 3.86 2.22 34.15
C ASP A 141 3.97 1.01 33.20
N LYS A 142 4.46 -0.10 33.75
CA LYS A 142 4.64 -1.38 33.02
C LYS A 142 3.50 -2.37 33.27
N LYS A 143 2.44 -1.97 34.00
CA LYS A 143 1.30 -2.84 34.30
C LYS A 143 0.27 -2.77 33.17
N LEU A 144 0.08 -3.85 32.44
CA LEU A 144 -0.89 -3.95 31.36
C LEU A 144 -2.24 -4.46 31.89
N GLY A 145 -3.31 -3.68 31.65
CA GLY A 145 -4.68 -4.14 31.74
C GLY A 145 -5.11 -4.77 30.42
N SER A 146 -5.86 -5.85 30.43
CA SER A 146 -6.31 -6.52 29.20
C SER A 146 -7.77 -6.23 28.87
N THR A 147 -8.05 -5.98 27.61
CA THR A 147 -9.39 -5.77 27.07
C THR A 147 -9.54 -6.45 25.72
N TRP A 148 -10.78 -6.70 25.30
CA TRP A 148 -11.08 -7.12 23.95
C TRP A 148 -11.68 -5.94 23.19
N LYS A 149 -10.90 -5.39 22.24
CA LYS A 149 -11.33 -4.30 21.36
C LYS A 149 -10.86 -4.60 19.94
N ASP A 150 -11.71 -5.25 19.15
CA ASP A 150 -11.35 -5.70 17.78
C ASP A 150 -10.07 -6.56 17.78
N GLY A 151 -9.95 -7.47 18.75
CA GLY A 151 -8.77 -8.27 19.05
C GLY A 151 -8.36 -8.15 20.52
N PHE A 152 -7.40 -8.97 20.93
CA PHE A 152 -6.83 -8.90 22.28
C PHE A 152 -5.92 -7.68 22.41
N GLN A 153 -6.17 -6.82 23.38
CA GLN A 153 -5.37 -5.64 23.66
C GLN A 153 -4.93 -5.63 25.12
N GLY A 154 -3.62 -5.49 25.33
CA GLY A 154 -3.02 -5.11 26.62
C GLY A 154 -2.58 -3.66 26.57
N GLU A 155 -2.95 -2.83 27.53
CA GLU A 155 -2.58 -1.42 27.59
C GLU A 155 -2.28 -0.99 29.03
N SER A 156 -1.23 -0.18 29.22
CA SER A 156 -0.96 0.45 30.52
C SER A 156 -1.96 1.57 30.80
N ALA A 157 -2.23 1.87 32.09
CA ALA A 157 -3.25 2.84 32.48
C ALA A 157 -2.96 4.25 31.94
N ASN A 158 -1.70 4.63 31.83
CA ASN A 158 -1.23 5.89 31.25
C ASN A 158 -0.96 5.82 29.73
N LYS A 159 -1.18 4.65 29.09
CA LYS A 159 -1.00 4.41 27.64
C LYS A 159 0.44 4.44 27.13
N ASP A 160 1.44 4.35 27.98
CA ASP A 160 2.85 4.25 27.60
C ASP A 160 3.13 2.99 26.77
N PHE A 161 2.48 1.89 27.16
CA PHE A 161 2.65 0.60 26.51
C PHE A 161 1.30 0.05 26.07
N ARG A 162 1.26 -0.41 24.84
CA ARG A 162 0.14 -1.12 24.26
C ARG A 162 0.62 -2.26 23.40
N VAL A 163 -0.01 -3.40 23.50
CA VAL A 163 0.15 -4.53 22.58
C VAL A 163 -1.22 -4.97 22.15
N LYS A 164 -1.43 -5.12 20.85
CA LYS A 164 -2.66 -5.65 20.27
C LYS A 164 -2.33 -6.84 19.40
N VAL A 165 -3.03 -7.95 19.61
CA VAL A 165 -2.99 -9.15 18.77
C VAL A 165 -4.32 -9.28 18.07
N GLY A 166 -4.27 -9.39 16.76
CA GLY A 166 -5.43 -9.50 15.91
C GLY A 166 -5.12 -10.23 14.61
N GLY A 167 -6.10 -10.38 13.78
CA GLY A 167 -5.91 -11.06 12.52
C GLY A 167 -7.12 -10.94 11.61
N ARG A 168 -7.10 -11.69 10.50
CA ARG A 168 -8.25 -11.82 9.61
C ARG A 168 -8.18 -13.09 8.81
N THR A 169 -9.35 -13.62 8.50
CA THR A 169 -9.55 -14.71 7.57
C THR A 169 -10.63 -14.31 6.57
N GLN A 170 -10.37 -14.58 5.29
CA GLN A 170 -11.31 -14.35 4.21
C GLN A 170 -11.37 -15.60 3.34
N VAL A 171 -12.59 -16.13 3.17
CA VAL A 171 -12.87 -17.29 2.32
C VAL A 171 -13.80 -16.83 1.22
N ASP A 172 -13.43 -17.12 -0.02
CA ASP A 172 -14.16 -16.76 -1.22
C ASP A 172 -14.72 -18.00 -1.90
N ALA A 173 -15.97 -17.92 -2.34
CA ALA A 173 -16.57 -18.82 -3.30
C ALA A 173 -16.88 -17.99 -4.55
N VAL A 174 -16.37 -18.43 -5.70
CA VAL A 174 -16.49 -17.69 -6.96
C VAL A 174 -16.94 -18.61 -8.09
N ALA A 175 -17.73 -18.05 -9.01
CA ALA A 175 -18.18 -18.71 -10.23
C ALA A 175 -18.12 -17.73 -11.40
N PHE A 176 -17.73 -18.22 -12.58
CA PHE A 176 -17.50 -17.40 -13.76
C PHE A 176 -18.25 -17.92 -14.99
N SER A 177 -18.56 -16.99 -15.89
CA SER A 177 -19.02 -17.28 -17.24
C SER A 177 -18.35 -16.29 -18.20
N ALA A 178 -17.78 -16.79 -19.29
CA ALA A 178 -17.05 -15.96 -20.25
C ALA A 178 -17.47 -16.28 -21.68
N GLY A 179 -17.32 -15.27 -22.55
CA GLY A 179 -17.54 -15.42 -23.97
C GLY A 179 -16.53 -16.39 -24.62
N PRO A 180 -16.87 -16.98 -25.78
CA PRO A 180 -16.05 -18.03 -26.41
C PRO A 180 -14.62 -17.59 -26.76
N ASN A 181 -14.40 -16.31 -27.11
CA ASN A 181 -13.08 -15.79 -27.42
C ASN A 181 -12.14 -15.79 -26.20
N LEU A 182 -12.70 -15.72 -25.00
CA LEU A 182 -11.94 -15.68 -23.74
C LEU A 182 -11.53 -17.07 -23.28
N ASN A 183 -12.22 -18.11 -23.77
CA ASN A 183 -11.94 -19.53 -23.50
C ASN A 183 -11.01 -20.16 -24.54
N GLN A 184 -10.46 -19.37 -25.47
CA GLN A 184 -9.46 -19.82 -26.43
C GLN A 184 -8.09 -20.01 -25.71
N PRO A 185 -7.16 -20.79 -26.30
CA PRO A 185 -5.80 -20.85 -25.79
C PRO A 185 -5.19 -19.44 -25.63
N PRO A 186 -4.34 -19.18 -24.62
CA PRO A 186 -3.76 -17.87 -24.40
C PRO A 186 -3.02 -17.28 -25.62
N ASN A 187 -2.35 -18.13 -26.42
CA ASN A 187 -1.69 -17.72 -27.67
C ASN A 187 -2.66 -17.35 -28.80
N GLN A 188 -3.95 -17.56 -28.61
CA GLN A 188 -5.03 -17.13 -29.50
C GLN A 188 -5.91 -16.04 -28.85
N GLY A 189 -5.41 -15.37 -27.84
CA GLY A 189 -6.08 -14.26 -27.19
C GLY A 189 -6.97 -14.63 -26.00
N GLY A 190 -7.07 -15.90 -25.63
CA GLY A 190 -7.81 -16.34 -24.45
C GLY A 190 -7.17 -15.86 -23.14
N LEU A 191 -7.87 -16.08 -22.04
CA LEU A 191 -7.39 -15.75 -20.70
C LEU A 191 -6.33 -16.76 -20.22
N ASP A 192 -5.36 -16.28 -19.46
CA ASP A 192 -4.30 -17.10 -18.88
C ASP A 192 -4.15 -16.83 -17.37
N PRO A 193 -4.35 -17.84 -16.52
CA PRO A 193 -4.95 -19.13 -16.78
C PRO A 193 -6.46 -19.01 -17.13
N GLU A 194 -7.07 -20.10 -17.55
CA GLU A 194 -8.52 -20.18 -17.77
C GLU A 194 -9.28 -19.88 -16.46
N LEU A 195 -10.50 -19.33 -16.63
CA LEU A 195 -11.40 -19.08 -15.50
C LEU A 195 -11.84 -20.40 -14.87
N ALA A 196 -11.82 -20.45 -13.55
CA ALA A 196 -12.25 -21.63 -12.79
C ALA A 196 -13.14 -21.24 -11.61
N ASP A 197 -14.22 -21.97 -11.45
CA ASP A 197 -15.08 -21.88 -10.27
C ASP A 197 -14.39 -22.53 -9.09
N THR A 198 -14.28 -21.82 -7.97
CA THR A 198 -13.56 -22.34 -6.81
C THR A 198 -14.06 -21.82 -5.50
N VAL A 199 -13.60 -22.49 -4.43
CA VAL A 199 -13.67 -22.03 -3.05
C VAL A 199 -12.26 -22.00 -2.49
N ASN A 200 -11.77 -20.80 -2.11
CA ASN A 200 -10.40 -20.61 -1.64
C ASN A 200 -10.31 -19.64 -0.44
N PHE A 201 -9.27 -19.83 0.36
CA PHE A 201 -8.84 -18.79 1.28
C PHE A 201 -8.20 -17.64 0.49
N ARG A 202 -8.78 -16.45 0.63
CA ARG A 202 -8.24 -15.25 -0.01
C ARG A 202 -7.16 -14.59 0.84
N ARG A 203 -7.34 -14.59 2.16
CA ARG A 203 -6.38 -14.07 3.15
C ARG A 203 -6.53 -14.84 4.45
N ALA A 204 -5.39 -15.13 5.07
CA ALA A 204 -5.32 -15.62 6.44
C ALA A 204 -4.12 -14.92 7.10
N ARG A 205 -4.39 -13.87 7.91
CA ARG A 205 -3.34 -13.01 8.47
C ARG A 205 -3.37 -12.96 9.97
N LEU A 206 -2.19 -12.96 10.55
CA LEU A 206 -1.96 -12.64 11.95
C LEU A 206 -1.20 -11.32 12.04
N ARG A 207 -1.66 -10.43 12.91
CA ARG A 207 -1.07 -9.12 13.16
C ARG A 207 -0.81 -8.92 14.63
N VAL A 208 0.38 -8.49 14.95
CA VAL A 208 0.74 -7.98 16.26
C VAL A 208 1.21 -6.54 16.06
N GLU A 209 0.65 -5.63 16.83
CA GLU A 209 1.03 -4.22 16.79
C GLU A 209 1.09 -3.65 18.20
N GLY A 210 1.85 -2.60 18.39
CA GLY A 210 1.98 -2.03 19.71
C GLY A 210 2.51 -0.62 19.74
N ARG A 211 2.59 -0.11 20.97
CA ARG A 211 3.21 1.16 21.33
C ARG A 211 4.14 0.94 22.49
N MET A 212 5.26 1.65 22.48
CA MET A 212 6.24 1.69 23.57
C MET A 212 6.60 3.14 23.86
N TYR A 213 6.72 3.46 25.14
CA TYR A 213 7.11 4.79 25.60
C TYR A 213 6.30 5.92 24.95
N GLU A 214 5.00 5.70 24.69
CA GLU A 214 4.06 6.66 24.10
C GLU A 214 4.39 7.07 22.64
N PHE A 215 5.68 7.11 22.25
CA PHE A 215 6.16 7.65 20.97
C PHE A 215 6.50 6.62 19.91
N TYR A 216 6.78 5.36 20.29
CA TYR A 216 7.24 4.34 19.35
C TYR A 216 6.10 3.36 19.05
N ASP A 217 5.51 3.45 17.86
CA ASP A 217 4.57 2.42 17.39
C ASP A 217 5.30 1.42 16.49
N TRP A 218 4.84 0.19 16.49
CA TRP A 218 5.35 -0.88 15.67
C TRP A 218 4.23 -1.82 15.23
N ALA A 219 4.43 -2.50 14.10
CA ALA A 219 3.53 -3.54 13.62
C ALA A 219 4.28 -4.66 12.91
N CYS A 220 3.75 -5.86 13.04
CA CYS A 220 4.15 -7.05 12.29
C CYS A 220 2.89 -7.79 11.84
N GLU A 221 2.75 -8.01 10.53
CA GLU A 221 1.63 -8.77 9.96
C GLU A 221 2.15 -9.79 8.96
N TYR A 222 1.70 -11.05 9.10
CA TYR A 222 1.98 -12.16 8.19
C TYR A 222 0.71 -12.65 7.51
N ASP A 223 0.79 -12.88 6.19
CA ASP A 223 -0.28 -13.52 5.41
C ASP A 223 0.13 -14.95 5.04
N PHE A 224 -0.53 -15.92 5.64
CA PHE A 224 -0.23 -17.34 5.44
C PHE A 224 -0.69 -17.88 4.08
N VAL A 225 -1.60 -17.20 3.40
CA VAL A 225 -2.13 -17.60 2.09
C VAL A 225 -1.40 -16.87 0.97
N ASN A 226 -1.05 -15.62 1.19
CA ASN A 226 -0.43 -14.78 0.19
C ASN A 226 1.07 -15.07 0.16
N GLN A 227 1.53 -15.74 -0.86
CA GLN A 227 2.97 -15.93 -1.09
C GLN A 227 3.59 -14.61 -1.52
N ILE A 228 4.73 -14.28 -0.93
CA ILE A 228 5.53 -13.15 -1.40
C ILE A 228 5.90 -13.45 -2.84
N ASN A 229 5.51 -12.56 -3.73
CA ASN A 229 5.90 -12.59 -5.15
C ASN A 229 5.50 -13.81 -5.93
N VAL A 230 4.25 -14.10 -5.91
CA VAL A 230 3.67 -14.97 -6.92
C VAL A 230 3.70 -14.34 -8.32
N ASN A 231 4.34 -13.21 -8.49
CA ASN A 231 4.78 -12.65 -9.78
C ASN A 231 5.78 -13.50 -10.51
N ASN A 232 6.11 -14.58 -9.98
CA ASN A 232 7.06 -15.58 -10.34
C ASN A 232 6.53 -16.52 -11.40
N GLU A 233 5.33 -16.27 -11.84
CA GLU A 233 4.76 -16.98 -12.97
C GLU A 233 5.61 -16.85 -14.22
N VAL A 234 6.38 -15.76 -14.32
CA VAL A 234 7.21 -15.46 -15.49
C VAL A 234 8.65 -15.93 -15.31
N TYR A 235 9.12 -16.05 -14.09
CA TYR A 235 10.54 -16.33 -13.82
C TYR A 235 10.70 -17.47 -12.82
N PRO A 236 11.20 -18.64 -13.27
CA PRO A 236 11.43 -19.81 -12.41
C PRO A 236 12.29 -19.51 -11.19
N THR A 237 13.24 -18.58 -11.31
CA THR A 237 14.14 -18.21 -10.19
C THR A 237 13.46 -17.46 -9.07
N GLU A 238 12.34 -16.83 -9.34
CA GLU A 238 11.52 -16.26 -8.28
C GLU A 238 10.62 -17.33 -7.61
N ARG A 239 10.45 -18.51 -8.23
CA ARG A 239 9.81 -19.69 -7.62
C ARG A 239 10.67 -20.37 -6.59
N ASP A 240 11.99 -20.21 -6.65
CA ASP A 240 12.94 -20.94 -5.81
C ASP A 240 12.96 -20.49 -4.35
N SER A 241 12.29 -19.39 -4.03
CA SER A 241 12.10 -18.96 -2.64
C SER A 241 11.11 -19.84 -1.85
N GLY A 242 10.51 -20.85 -2.49
CA GLY A 242 9.50 -21.73 -1.89
C GLY A 242 8.21 -21.02 -1.49
N PRO A 243 7.25 -21.68 -0.86
CA PRO A 243 6.05 -21.06 -0.33
C PRO A 243 6.42 -20.22 0.91
N LEU A 244 6.94 -19.01 0.68
CA LEU A 244 7.20 -18.07 1.75
C LEU A 244 5.89 -17.40 2.15
N THR A 245 5.63 -17.41 3.45
CA THR A 245 4.53 -16.61 4.00
C THR A 245 4.81 -15.14 3.78
N ALA A 246 3.83 -14.40 3.27
CA ALA A 246 4.06 -12.99 2.93
C ALA A 246 4.12 -12.12 4.18
N VAL A 247 5.23 -11.43 4.38
CA VAL A 247 5.29 -10.29 5.29
C VAL A 247 4.58 -9.12 4.61
N THR A 248 3.54 -8.59 5.25
CA THR A 248 2.86 -7.39 4.77
C THR A 248 3.38 -6.16 5.52
N ASP A 249 2.90 -5.89 6.73
CA ASP A 249 3.45 -4.83 7.55
C ASP A 249 4.58 -5.36 8.44
N LEU A 250 5.73 -4.72 8.39
CA LEU A 250 6.84 -4.91 9.34
C LEU A 250 7.58 -3.59 9.47
N TRP A 251 7.12 -2.75 10.37
CA TRP A 251 7.65 -1.40 10.50
C TRP A 251 7.69 -0.90 11.95
N LEU A 252 8.56 0.07 12.16
CA LEU A 252 8.67 0.89 13.36
C LEU A 252 8.41 2.35 12.97
N GLN A 253 7.69 3.10 13.81
CA GLN A 253 7.54 4.55 13.63
C GLN A 253 7.79 5.30 14.92
N VAL A 254 8.32 6.50 14.76
CA VAL A 254 8.48 7.50 15.81
C VAL A 254 7.47 8.62 15.57
N ARG A 255 6.72 8.98 16.60
CA ARG A 255 5.74 10.06 16.58
C ARG A 255 6.36 11.35 17.10
N GLU A 256 5.70 12.46 16.79
CA GLU A 256 6.03 13.79 17.34
C GLU A 256 7.47 14.23 17.09
N VAL A 257 8.05 13.76 15.98
CA VAL A 257 9.36 14.24 15.54
C VAL A 257 9.21 15.70 15.14
N PRO A 258 9.98 16.64 15.74
CA PRO A 258 9.87 18.06 15.46
C PRO A 258 9.87 18.34 13.96
N TRP A 259 8.89 19.08 13.47
CA TRP A 259 8.64 19.48 12.08
C TRP A 259 8.28 18.34 11.11
N LEU A 260 8.71 17.11 11.38
CA LEU A 260 8.45 15.95 10.50
C LEU A 260 7.13 15.25 10.85
N GLY A 261 6.66 15.33 12.09
CA GLY A 261 5.48 14.59 12.56
C GLY A 261 5.79 13.13 12.84
N ILE A 262 5.39 12.22 11.98
CA ILE A 262 5.64 10.78 12.13
C ILE A 262 6.68 10.35 11.11
N VAL A 263 7.70 9.64 11.56
CA VAL A 263 8.70 8.98 10.70
C VAL A 263 8.55 7.48 10.84
N ARG A 264 8.25 6.78 9.74
CA ARG A 264 8.04 5.32 9.71
C ARG A 264 9.07 4.67 8.81
N VAL A 265 9.68 3.57 9.31
CA VAL A 265 10.71 2.79 8.60
C VAL A 265 10.32 1.32 8.62
N GLY A 266 10.50 0.63 7.51
CA GLY A 266 10.25 -0.80 7.38
C GLY A 266 9.42 -1.16 6.16
N ASN A 267 8.90 -2.40 6.13
CA ASN A 267 8.03 -2.87 5.06
C ASN A 267 6.60 -2.38 5.31
N GLN A 268 6.07 -1.60 4.39
CA GLN A 268 4.81 -0.86 4.55
C GLN A 268 4.21 -0.53 3.19
N LYS A 269 2.98 -0.04 3.18
CA LYS A 269 2.40 0.54 1.96
C LYS A 269 3.01 1.92 1.70
N ASP A 270 3.35 2.17 0.44
CA ASP A 270 3.68 3.51 0.00
C ASP A 270 2.43 4.41 -0.06
N PRO A 271 2.58 5.73 0.09
CA PRO A 271 1.44 6.64 0.16
C PRO A 271 0.89 7.00 -1.24
N TYR A 272 0.50 5.98 -2.03
CA TYR A 272 -0.06 6.15 -3.36
C TYR A 272 -1.35 5.35 -3.50
N GLY A 273 -2.46 6.04 -3.83
CA GLY A 273 -3.78 5.44 -4.01
C GLY A 273 -4.57 5.24 -2.70
N TYR A 274 -5.75 5.83 -2.64
CA TYR A 274 -6.67 5.75 -1.50
C TYR A 274 -7.13 4.31 -1.21
N GLU A 275 -7.56 3.60 -2.27
CA GLU A 275 -8.00 2.21 -2.14
C GLU A 275 -6.85 1.28 -1.74
N HIS A 276 -5.63 1.56 -2.24
CA HIS A 276 -4.42 0.87 -1.81
C HIS A 276 -4.18 1.01 -0.31
N LEU A 277 -4.23 2.23 0.20
CA LEU A 277 -4.02 2.53 1.62
C LEU A 277 -5.13 1.94 2.51
N THR A 278 -6.37 1.89 2.01
CA THR A 278 -7.50 1.31 2.74
C THR A 278 -7.25 -0.16 3.06
N SER A 279 -7.51 -0.54 4.32
CA SER A 279 -7.33 -1.92 4.75
C SER A 279 -8.28 -2.87 4.02
N SER A 280 -7.78 -4.05 3.63
CA SER A 280 -8.63 -5.10 3.05
C SER A 280 -9.65 -5.70 4.02
N ARG A 281 -9.64 -5.28 5.31
CA ARG A 281 -10.67 -5.65 6.29
C ARG A 281 -12.02 -5.01 5.99
N TRP A 282 -12.00 -3.80 5.38
CA TRP A 282 -13.22 -3.01 5.15
C TRP A 282 -13.27 -2.37 3.76
N LEU A 283 -12.79 -3.09 2.76
CA LEU A 283 -13.09 -2.77 1.37
C LEU A 283 -14.59 -2.77 1.12
N ASN A 284 -15.01 -2.03 0.12
CA ASN A 284 -16.42 -1.93 -0.28
C ASN A 284 -16.86 -3.12 -1.13
N PHE A 285 -15.95 -3.68 -1.91
CA PHE A 285 -16.12 -4.86 -2.76
C PHE A 285 -15.11 -5.93 -2.38
N MET A 286 -15.30 -7.15 -2.87
CA MET A 286 -14.41 -8.27 -2.57
C MET A 286 -12.97 -7.97 -2.94
N GLU A 287 -12.76 -7.32 -4.10
CA GLU A 287 -11.42 -6.95 -4.56
C GLU A 287 -11.33 -5.45 -4.88
N ARG A 288 -10.09 -4.97 -4.96
CA ARG A 288 -9.75 -3.62 -5.38
C ARG A 288 -9.87 -3.49 -6.89
N SER A 289 -9.94 -2.25 -7.36
CA SER A 289 -10.07 -1.84 -8.75
C SER A 289 -8.96 -2.40 -9.66
N PHE A 290 -9.20 -2.36 -10.97
CA PHE A 290 -8.17 -2.67 -11.98
C PHE A 290 -6.94 -1.78 -11.85
N ALA A 291 -7.15 -0.50 -11.51
CA ALA A 291 -6.08 0.46 -11.30
C ALA A 291 -5.11 0.01 -10.20
N GLN A 292 -5.63 -0.39 -9.06
CA GLN A 292 -4.82 -0.88 -7.96
C GLN A 292 -4.07 -2.17 -8.34
N ASP A 293 -4.68 -3.06 -9.10
CA ASP A 293 -4.04 -4.31 -9.51
C ASP A 293 -2.93 -4.05 -10.55
N ALA A 294 -3.15 -3.14 -11.50
CA ALA A 294 -2.19 -2.83 -12.56
C ALA A 294 -1.01 -2.00 -12.08
N PHE A 295 -1.22 -1.06 -11.15
CA PHE A 295 -0.23 -0.06 -10.77
C PHE A 295 0.30 -0.21 -9.35
N GLU A 296 -0.48 -0.81 -8.41
CA GLU A 296 -0.15 -0.89 -6.99
C GLU A 296 -0.31 -2.27 -6.38
N GLY A 297 -0.92 -3.16 -7.09
CA GLY A 297 -1.33 -4.45 -6.58
C GLY A 297 -0.21 -5.44 -6.30
N PRO A 298 -0.56 -6.70 -6.10
CA PRO A 298 0.42 -7.76 -5.85
C PRO A 298 1.41 -7.96 -7.00
N PHE A 299 1.08 -7.45 -8.19
CA PHE A 299 1.99 -7.47 -9.32
C PHE A 299 3.10 -6.40 -9.24
N ASN A 300 2.89 -5.34 -8.44
CA ASN A 300 3.83 -4.25 -8.25
C ASN A 300 4.23 -4.07 -6.77
N ASN A 301 4.20 -5.15 -5.99
CA ASN A 301 4.57 -5.17 -4.57
C ASN A 301 3.85 -4.11 -3.73
N GLY A 302 2.59 -4.36 -3.37
CA GLY A 302 1.78 -3.44 -2.56
C GLY A 302 2.29 -3.14 -1.14
N PHE A 303 3.38 -3.81 -0.68
CA PHE A 303 4.12 -3.52 0.55
C PHE A 303 5.60 -3.47 0.23
N LEU A 304 6.26 -2.38 0.58
CA LEU A 304 7.61 -2.05 0.16
C LEU A 304 8.48 -1.67 1.36
N PRO A 305 9.74 -2.12 1.41
CA PRO A 305 10.69 -1.59 2.38
C PRO A 305 11.05 -0.14 2.03
N GLY A 306 10.99 0.73 3.03
CA GLY A 306 11.26 2.15 2.83
C GLY A 306 11.15 2.97 4.11
N ILE A 307 11.32 4.27 3.93
CA ILE A 307 11.13 5.29 4.94
C ILE A 307 10.09 6.28 4.45
N GLN A 308 9.16 6.67 5.30
CA GLN A 308 8.21 7.74 4.99
C GLN A 308 7.98 8.68 6.17
N ILE A 309 7.63 9.89 5.84
CA ILE A 309 7.22 10.96 6.75
C ILE A 309 5.73 11.20 6.52
N LEU A 310 4.97 11.27 7.62
CA LEU A 310 3.54 11.57 7.61
C LEU A 310 3.31 12.76 8.56
N ASN A 311 2.64 13.77 8.06
CA ASN A 311 2.31 14.92 8.90
C ASN A 311 0.99 15.57 8.45
N SER A 312 0.48 16.48 9.27
CA SER A 312 -0.70 17.28 8.98
C SER A 312 -0.56 18.66 9.59
N ASN A 313 -1.39 19.60 9.14
CA ASN A 313 -1.56 20.86 9.85
C ASN A 313 -2.28 20.65 11.19
N GLU A 314 -2.33 21.68 12.03
CA GLU A 314 -2.91 21.62 13.38
C GLU A 314 -4.41 21.26 13.36
N GLU A 315 -5.15 21.73 12.35
CA GLU A 315 -6.57 21.41 12.18
C GLU A 315 -6.83 19.99 11.67
N GLY A 316 -5.80 19.33 11.11
CA GLY A 316 -5.88 18.02 10.50
C GLY A 316 -6.77 18.00 9.25
N ASN A 317 -6.93 19.13 8.57
CA ASN A 317 -7.67 19.22 7.31
C ASN A 317 -6.75 19.20 6.09
N VAL A 318 -5.43 19.39 6.27
CA VAL A 318 -4.40 19.18 5.26
C VAL A 318 -3.41 18.17 5.79
N GLY A 319 -3.19 17.09 5.05
CA GLY A 319 -2.22 16.06 5.36
C GLY A 319 -1.25 15.84 4.22
N TRP A 320 -0.01 15.48 4.54
CA TRP A 320 0.99 15.14 3.54
C TRP A 320 1.81 13.92 3.97
N GLN A 321 2.20 13.17 2.98
CA GLN A 321 3.02 11.98 3.12
C GLN A 321 4.09 12.02 2.04
N ILE A 322 5.34 11.73 2.40
CA ILE A 322 6.43 11.60 1.46
C ILE A 322 7.35 10.48 1.91
N GLY A 323 7.86 9.69 0.99
CA GLY A 323 8.73 8.60 1.32
C GLY A 323 9.61 8.15 0.18
N GLU A 324 10.68 7.45 0.56
CA GLU A 324 11.59 6.76 -0.33
C GLU A 324 11.49 5.26 -0.06
N PHE A 325 11.28 4.49 -1.14
CA PHE A 325 10.98 3.07 -1.07
C PHE A 325 11.85 2.29 -2.06
N LYS A 326 11.93 1.00 -1.82
CA LYS A 326 12.56 0.05 -2.72
C LYS A 326 11.52 -0.95 -3.23
N ASN A 327 11.31 -0.99 -4.55
CA ASN A 327 10.50 -2.03 -5.17
C ASN A 327 11.30 -3.34 -5.18
N ALA A 328 11.37 -3.99 -4.01
CA ALA A 328 12.10 -5.22 -3.79
C ALA A 328 11.12 -6.40 -3.63
N THR A 329 11.49 -7.56 -4.18
CA THR A 329 10.73 -8.80 -4.00
C THR A 329 10.91 -9.40 -2.62
N ASN A 330 12.09 -9.18 -2.01
CA ASN A 330 12.39 -9.63 -0.65
C ASN A 330 12.54 -8.42 0.28
N PRO A 331 11.63 -8.20 1.25
CA PRO A 331 11.71 -7.08 2.18
C PRO A 331 12.83 -7.23 3.22
N PHE A 332 13.39 -8.42 3.41
CA PHE A 332 14.46 -8.68 4.38
C PHE A 332 15.87 -8.49 3.81
N GLY A 333 16.01 -8.43 2.50
CA GLY A 333 17.29 -8.24 1.85
C GLY A 333 17.14 -7.87 0.38
N PHE A 334 17.78 -6.78 -0.03
CA PHE A 334 17.76 -6.31 -1.40
C PHE A 334 19.05 -5.55 -1.72
N SER A 335 19.41 -5.54 -2.99
CA SER A 335 20.55 -4.74 -3.48
C SER A 335 20.09 -3.35 -3.91
N ASN A 336 20.77 -2.31 -3.46
CA ASN A 336 20.51 -0.95 -3.93
C ASN A 336 20.83 -0.79 -5.43
N SER A 337 21.77 -1.58 -5.97
CA SER A 337 22.13 -1.57 -7.39
C SER A 337 21.14 -2.28 -8.30
N SER A 338 20.10 -2.95 -7.76
CA SER A 338 19.10 -3.68 -8.55
C SER A 338 18.03 -2.80 -9.21
N GLY A 339 18.15 -1.47 -9.16
CA GLY A 339 17.08 -0.55 -9.58
C GLY A 339 15.89 -0.59 -8.62
N GLY A 340 14.74 -0.06 -9.02
CA GLY A 340 13.51 -0.08 -8.23
C GLY A 340 13.47 0.90 -7.06
N SER A 341 14.40 1.85 -6.97
CA SER A 341 14.29 2.98 -6.03
C SER A 341 13.18 3.92 -6.49
N MET A 342 12.34 4.36 -5.56
CA MET A 342 11.22 5.21 -5.89
C MET A 342 10.91 6.21 -4.79
N THR A 343 10.60 7.44 -5.20
CA THR A 343 10.09 8.50 -4.35
C THR A 343 8.59 8.63 -4.55
N VAL A 344 7.84 8.70 -3.47
CA VAL A 344 6.38 8.81 -3.47
C VAL A 344 5.95 9.96 -2.60
N GLY A 345 5.01 10.78 -3.08
CA GLY A 345 4.40 11.87 -2.32
C GLY A 345 2.89 11.88 -2.47
N ARG A 346 2.16 12.25 -1.41
CA ARG A 346 0.71 12.41 -1.39
C ARG A 346 0.34 13.65 -0.58
N LEU A 347 -0.55 14.46 -1.12
CA LEU A 347 -1.13 15.64 -0.46
C LEU A 347 -2.64 15.46 -0.39
N VAL A 348 -3.20 15.60 0.79
CA VAL A 348 -4.63 15.45 1.07
C VAL A 348 -5.20 16.75 1.59
N TYR A 349 -6.40 17.10 1.14
CA TYR A 349 -7.20 18.20 1.65
C TYR A 349 -8.62 17.77 1.97
N LEU A 350 -9.08 18.11 3.17
CA LEU A 350 -10.44 17.86 3.64
C LEU A 350 -11.22 19.19 3.70
N PRO A 351 -11.84 19.63 2.59
CA PRO A 351 -12.64 20.87 2.61
C PRO A 351 -13.89 20.77 3.49
N VAL A 352 -14.38 19.55 3.72
CA VAL A 352 -15.49 19.26 4.63
C VAL A 352 -15.11 18.09 5.51
N PHE A 353 -15.16 18.26 6.81
CA PHE A 353 -15.04 17.20 7.80
C PHE A 353 -15.89 17.55 9.03
N GLU A 354 -17.12 17.06 9.08
CA GLU A 354 -18.10 17.31 10.12
C GLU A 354 -18.61 15.99 10.71
N ASP A 355 -19.13 16.02 11.94
CA ASP A 355 -19.71 14.87 12.63
C ASP A 355 -18.80 13.62 12.58
N GLU A 356 -17.51 13.78 12.93
CA GLU A 356 -16.50 12.71 12.93
C GLU A 356 -16.35 12.01 11.55
N GLY A 357 -16.60 12.74 10.46
CA GLY A 357 -16.52 12.23 9.10
C GLY A 357 -17.83 11.66 8.54
N ARG A 358 -18.96 11.81 9.24
CA ARG A 358 -20.28 11.49 8.66
C ARG A 358 -20.63 12.41 7.49
N LYS A 359 -20.09 13.64 7.50
CA LYS A 359 -20.04 14.53 6.34
C LYS A 359 -18.57 14.78 6.02
N LEU A 360 -18.15 14.29 4.89
CA LEU A 360 -16.75 14.31 4.45
C LEU A 360 -16.67 14.67 2.98
N LEU A 361 -15.73 15.52 2.65
CA LEU A 361 -15.16 15.62 1.32
C LEU A 361 -13.64 15.54 1.43
N HIS A 362 -13.05 14.58 0.74
CA HIS A 362 -11.62 14.33 0.69
C HIS A 362 -11.16 14.49 -0.76
N LEU A 363 -10.16 15.31 -0.95
CA LEU A 363 -9.47 15.52 -2.21
C LEU A 363 -8.00 15.21 -1.99
N ALA A 364 -7.39 14.47 -2.91
CA ALA A 364 -5.94 14.24 -2.83
C ALA A 364 -5.30 14.13 -4.21
N VAL A 365 -4.01 14.44 -4.21
CA VAL A 365 -3.11 14.19 -5.33
C VAL A 365 -1.90 13.40 -4.83
N ALA A 366 -1.51 12.40 -5.60
CA ALA A 366 -0.32 11.60 -5.32
C ALA A 366 0.59 11.56 -6.56
N GLY A 367 1.88 11.45 -6.31
CA GLY A 367 2.89 11.28 -7.36
C GLY A 367 3.90 10.22 -6.97
N ARG A 368 4.36 9.46 -7.95
CA ARG A 368 5.43 8.48 -7.80
C ARG A 368 6.42 8.63 -8.95
N THR A 369 7.69 8.59 -8.63
CA THR A 369 8.78 8.55 -9.61
C THR A 369 9.70 7.39 -9.26
N MET A 370 10.06 6.56 -10.24
CA MET A 370 10.73 5.30 -10.01
C MET A 370 11.70 4.93 -11.13
N GLU A 371 12.88 4.41 -10.77
CA GLU A 371 13.69 3.61 -11.67
C GLU A 371 13.10 2.19 -11.73
N PRO A 372 12.76 1.63 -12.92
CA PRO A 372 12.31 0.26 -13.00
C PRO A 372 13.33 -0.74 -12.43
N ARG A 373 12.85 -1.79 -11.81
CA ARG A 373 13.71 -2.83 -11.23
C ARG A 373 14.47 -3.59 -12.30
N ARG A 374 15.71 -3.98 -12.02
CA ARG A 374 16.48 -4.91 -12.87
C ARG A 374 15.89 -6.29 -12.75
N GLN A 375 15.63 -6.90 -13.91
CA GLN A 375 15.03 -8.23 -14.03
C GLN A 375 15.73 -9.02 -15.12
N TYR A 376 15.90 -10.33 -14.88
CA TYR A 376 16.37 -11.23 -15.92
C TYR A 376 15.19 -11.64 -16.81
N THR A 377 15.44 -11.74 -18.10
CA THR A 377 14.42 -12.11 -19.10
C THR A 377 14.59 -13.51 -19.63
N ARG A 378 15.70 -14.16 -19.31
CA ARG A 378 16.05 -15.49 -19.81
C ARG A 378 16.61 -16.33 -18.66
N PHE A 379 16.21 -17.59 -18.64
CA PHE A 379 16.64 -18.55 -17.67
C PHE A 379 17.02 -19.87 -18.37
N ASP A 380 18.03 -20.54 -17.86
CA ASP A 380 18.40 -21.88 -18.31
C ASP A 380 17.27 -22.86 -17.98
N SER A 381 16.81 -23.59 -18.97
CA SER A 381 15.66 -24.49 -18.82
C SER A 381 15.94 -25.70 -17.93
N THR A 382 17.21 -26.03 -17.68
CA THR A 382 17.62 -27.19 -16.89
C THR A 382 17.95 -26.80 -15.46
N THR A 383 18.68 -25.69 -15.30
CA THR A 383 19.15 -25.25 -13.98
C THR A 383 18.29 -24.18 -13.34
N GLY A 384 17.39 -23.53 -14.11
CA GLY A 384 16.60 -22.39 -13.63
C GLY A 384 17.42 -21.13 -13.38
N LEU A 385 18.73 -21.14 -13.65
CA LEU A 385 19.60 -20.00 -13.41
C LEU A 385 19.41 -18.89 -14.47
N PRO A 386 19.57 -17.61 -14.12
CA PRO A 386 19.44 -16.52 -15.06
C PRO A 386 20.55 -16.55 -16.11
N ILE A 387 20.17 -16.24 -17.35
CA ILE A 387 21.09 -16.16 -18.50
C ILE A 387 21.12 -14.72 -19.02
N GLY A 388 22.34 -14.19 -19.21
CA GLY A 388 22.57 -12.84 -19.73
C GLY A 388 22.48 -11.77 -18.65
N ASP A 389 22.48 -10.50 -19.09
CA ASP A 389 22.41 -9.34 -18.20
C ASP A 389 20.95 -9.01 -17.83
N PRO A 390 20.71 -8.57 -16.60
CA PRO A 390 19.40 -8.09 -16.21
C PRO A 390 19.09 -6.75 -16.90
N ILE A 391 17.85 -6.55 -17.29
CA ILE A 391 17.35 -5.29 -17.86
C ILE A 391 16.46 -4.56 -16.85
N THR A 392 16.43 -3.23 -16.91
CA THR A 392 15.46 -2.43 -16.17
C THR A 392 14.11 -2.51 -16.84
N ALA A 393 13.11 -3.10 -16.18
CA ALA A 393 11.84 -3.38 -16.81
C ALA A 393 10.67 -3.36 -15.84
N VAL A 394 9.49 -3.09 -16.37
CA VAL A 394 8.21 -3.11 -15.67
C VAL A 394 7.16 -3.83 -16.51
N ARG A 395 6.18 -4.43 -15.87
CA ARG A 395 5.03 -5.08 -16.49
C ARG A 395 3.76 -4.55 -15.84
N PHE A 396 2.80 -4.15 -16.67
CA PHE A 396 1.48 -3.73 -16.20
C PHE A 396 0.48 -4.82 -16.55
N ARG A 397 -0.28 -5.28 -15.56
CA ARG A 397 -1.28 -6.33 -15.76
C ARG A 397 -2.38 -6.25 -14.72
N SER A 398 -3.58 -6.66 -15.07
CA SER A 398 -4.73 -6.66 -14.18
C SER A 398 -5.57 -7.90 -14.35
N ARG A 399 -6.08 -8.38 -13.23
CA ARG A 399 -7.12 -9.41 -13.13
C ARG A 399 -8.50 -8.75 -13.06
N GLY A 400 -9.55 -9.55 -13.10
CA GLY A 400 -10.91 -9.09 -12.87
C GLY A 400 -11.21 -8.63 -11.44
N ASP A 401 -12.38 -8.07 -11.23
CA ASP A 401 -12.87 -7.60 -9.93
C ASP A 401 -13.31 -8.72 -8.98
N ILE A 402 -13.57 -9.90 -9.52
CA ILE A 402 -13.75 -11.15 -8.76
C ILE A 402 -12.54 -12.04 -9.04
N ARG A 403 -11.95 -12.57 -7.98
CA ARG A 403 -10.68 -13.31 -8.05
C ARG A 403 -10.78 -14.64 -7.33
N ASN A 404 -10.03 -15.58 -7.84
CA ASN A 404 -9.99 -16.94 -7.38
C ASN A 404 -8.83 -17.18 -6.40
N GLY A 405 -9.02 -16.78 -5.14
CA GLY A 405 -8.01 -16.97 -4.10
C GLY A 405 -6.86 -15.95 -4.14
N PRO A 406 -5.66 -16.33 -3.65
CA PRO A 406 -4.50 -15.45 -3.62
C PRO A 406 -3.96 -15.17 -5.04
N PRO A 407 -3.08 -14.16 -5.20
CA PRO A 407 -2.35 -13.99 -6.45
C PRO A 407 -1.62 -15.29 -6.82
N GLY A 408 -1.65 -15.66 -8.07
CA GLY A 408 -0.98 -16.85 -8.55
C GLY A 408 -1.63 -17.48 -9.78
N PRO A 409 -1.21 -18.67 -10.16
CA PRO A 409 -1.60 -19.30 -11.42
C PRO A 409 -3.10 -19.64 -11.52
N LEU A 410 -3.86 -19.45 -10.45
CA LEU A 410 -5.32 -19.65 -10.46
C LEU A 410 -6.11 -18.39 -10.82
N ASN A 411 -5.46 -17.24 -10.97
CA ASN A 411 -6.13 -15.98 -11.22
C ASN A 411 -5.89 -15.48 -12.63
N SER A 412 -6.92 -15.58 -13.46
CA SER A 412 -6.89 -15.13 -14.86
C SER A 412 -6.51 -13.68 -15.00
N ILE A 413 -5.53 -13.40 -15.85
CA ILE A 413 -5.08 -12.06 -16.20
C ILE A 413 -5.92 -11.57 -17.38
N TYR A 414 -6.59 -10.44 -17.21
CA TYR A 414 -7.49 -9.88 -18.21
C TYR A 414 -6.79 -8.89 -19.14
N ALA A 415 -5.83 -8.15 -18.61
CA ALA A 415 -5.01 -7.18 -19.37
C ALA A 415 -3.54 -7.31 -18.98
N ASP A 416 -2.63 -7.21 -19.95
CA ASP A 416 -1.19 -7.43 -19.75
C ASP A 416 -0.34 -6.82 -20.87
N THR A 417 0.58 -5.94 -20.53
CA THR A 417 1.52 -5.35 -21.49
C THR A 417 2.67 -6.27 -21.89
N GLY A 418 2.86 -7.39 -21.16
CA GLY A 418 4.16 -8.05 -21.14
C GLY A 418 5.22 -7.19 -20.45
N LEU A 419 6.43 -7.71 -20.36
CA LEU A 419 7.56 -7.01 -19.77
C LEU A 419 8.11 -5.94 -20.73
N LEU A 420 8.11 -4.69 -20.29
CA LEU A 420 8.65 -3.55 -21.04
C LEU A 420 9.93 -3.05 -20.37
N GLN A 421 11.01 -3.00 -21.13
CA GLN A 421 12.21 -2.32 -20.69
C GLN A 421 11.96 -0.81 -20.70
N GLY A 422 12.44 -0.10 -19.70
CA GLY A 422 12.34 1.35 -19.60
C GLY A 422 13.44 1.93 -18.72
N THR A 423 13.64 3.25 -18.83
CA THR A 423 14.67 3.94 -18.04
C THR A 423 14.10 4.59 -16.78
N TRP A 424 12.84 5.05 -16.84
CA TRP A 424 12.19 5.77 -15.77
C TRP A 424 10.67 5.64 -15.87
N GLN A 425 10.01 5.60 -14.71
CA GLN A 425 8.55 5.60 -14.65
C GLN A 425 8.07 6.74 -13.76
N ASN A 426 7.12 7.53 -14.25
CA ASN A 426 6.39 8.51 -13.46
C ASN A 426 4.92 8.13 -13.39
N MET A 427 4.30 8.37 -12.25
CA MET A 427 2.88 8.14 -12.05
C MET A 427 2.23 9.33 -11.35
N MET A 428 0.96 9.56 -11.67
CA MET A 428 0.11 10.54 -11.01
C MET A 428 -1.20 9.87 -10.61
N GLY A 429 -1.66 10.15 -9.39
CA GLY A 429 -2.95 9.72 -8.85
C GLY A 429 -3.78 10.91 -8.39
N LEU A 430 -5.09 10.84 -8.61
CA LEU A 430 -6.08 11.79 -8.11
C LEU A 430 -7.11 11.01 -7.29
N GLU A 431 -7.50 11.56 -6.13
CA GLU A 431 -8.46 10.93 -5.23
C GLU A 431 -9.62 11.89 -4.94
N LEU A 432 -10.84 11.38 -5.05
CA LEU A 432 -12.06 12.07 -4.66
C LEU A 432 -12.93 11.13 -3.84
N VAL A 433 -13.13 11.46 -2.56
CA VAL A 433 -13.91 10.63 -1.64
C VAL A 433 -14.90 11.50 -0.89
N GLY A 434 -16.12 11.02 -0.74
CA GLY A 434 -17.19 11.70 -0.04
C GLY A 434 -17.96 10.76 0.86
N ASN A 435 -18.51 11.35 1.94
CA ASN A 435 -19.41 10.68 2.86
C ASN A 435 -20.51 11.66 3.28
N ASN A 436 -21.76 11.24 3.24
CA ASN A 436 -22.89 12.02 3.73
C ASN A 436 -23.92 11.09 4.38
N GLY A 437 -23.77 10.89 5.69
CA GLY A 437 -24.59 9.92 6.41
C GLY A 437 -24.43 8.51 5.81
N PRO A 438 -25.54 7.87 5.37
CA PRO A 438 -25.49 6.51 4.82
C PRO A 438 -24.89 6.43 3.41
N TRP A 439 -24.75 7.54 2.70
CA TRP A 439 -24.16 7.61 1.37
C TRP A 439 -22.66 7.76 1.45
N SER A 440 -21.91 7.00 0.65
CA SER A 440 -20.50 7.23 0.41
C SER A 440 -20.16 7.13 -1.07
N PHE A 441 -19.18 7.91 -1.47
CA PHE A 441 -18.64 7.96 -2.83
C PHE A 441 -17.12 7.84 -2.76
N GLN A 442 -16.51 7.13 -3.70
CA GLN A 442 -15.07 7.02 -3.82
C GLN A 442 -14.69 6.90 -5.30
N SER A 443 -13.68 7.64 -5.72
CA SER A 443 -13.16 7.61 -7.07
C SER A 443 -11.67 7.91 -7.07
N GLU A 444 -10.95 7.23 -7.95
CA GLU A 444 -9.53 7.50 -8.21
C GLU A 444 -9.26 7.45 -9.71
N TYR A 445 -8.27 8.21 -10.12
CA TYR A 445 -7.72 8.18 -11.47
C TYR A 445 -6.20 8.08 -11.40
N PHE A 446 -5.61 7.25 -12.25
CA PHE A 446 -4.17 7.01 -12.32
C PHE A 446 -3.67 7.17 -13.75
N GLY A 447 -2.54 7.84 -13.90
CA GLY A 447 -1.75 7.89 -15.13
C GLY A 447 -0.32 7.43 -14.87
N SER A 448 0.22 6.64 -15.77
CA SER A 448 1.59 6.11 -15.69
C SER A 448 2.33 6.32 -17.00
N TRP A 449 3.52 6.89 -16.94
CA TRP A 449 4.43 7.12 -18.07
C TRP A 449 5.69 6.29 -17.87
N LEU A 450 6.01 5.42 -18.84
CA LEU A 450 7.29 4.71 -18.91
C LEU A 450 8.13 5.29 -20.06
N TYR A 451 9.30 5.81 -19.70
CA TYR A 451 10.18 6.50 -20.65
C TYR A 451 11.18 5.54 -21.30
N ASN A 452 11.50 5.82 -22.58
CA ASN A 452 12.41 5.04 -23.40
C ASN A 452 12.04 3.55 -23.44
N ALA A 453 10.74 3.29 -23.52
CA ALA A 453 10.22 1.94 -23.52
C ALA A 453 10.65 1.14 -24.74
N ARG A 454 10.93 -0.14 -24.50
CA ARG A 454 11.22 -1.15 -25.51
C ARG A 454 10.48 -2.43 -25.17
N THR A 455 10.03 -3.13 -26.19
CA THR A 455 9.51 -4.49 -26.04
C THR A 455 10.62 -5.46 -25.69
N THR A 456 10.30 -6.53 -25.00
CA THR A 456 11.27 -7.57 -24.63
C THR A 456 10.81 -8.94 -25.12
N SER A 457 11.74 -9.89 -25.17
CA SER A 457 11.46 -11.32 -25.45
C SER A 457 11.22 -12.10 -24.16
N ALA A 458 10.69 -11.49 -23.14
CA ALA A 458 10.59 -12.11 -21.84
C ALA A 458 9.55 -13.24 -21.78
N GLY A 459 10.01 -14.45 -21.72
CA GLY A 459 9.34 -15.63 -21.24
C GLY A 459 8.22 -16.23 -22.11
N PRO A 460 7.70 -17.38 -21.72
CA PRO A 460 6.63 -18.09 -22.44
C PRO A 460 5.27 -17.37 -22.43
N TYR A 461 5.14 -16.29 -21.67
CA TYR A 461 3.90 -15.54 -21.45
C TYR A 461 3.74 -14.31 -22.35
N LEU A 462 4.62 -14.11 -23.33
CA LEU A 462 4.48 -13.08 -24.37
C LEU A 462 3.37 -13.37 -25.38
N THR A 463 2.47 -14.24 -25.04
CA THR A 463 1.42 -14.66 -25.95
C THR A 463 0.24 -13.72 -25.93
N ASN A 464 0.20 -12.76 -25.02
CA ASN A 464 -0.95 -11.89 -24.81
C ASN A 464 -0.68 -10.51 -25.43
N GLY A 465 -1.41 -10.21 -26.47
CA GLY A 465 -1.44 -8.91 -27.14
C GLY A 465 -0.51 -8.77 -28.34
N TYR A 466 -0.90 -7.89 -29.24
CA TYR A 466 -0.04 -7.41 -30.32
C TYR A 466 1.02 -6.53 -29.69
N GLN A 467 2.24 -7.03 -29.69
CA GLN A 467 3.42 -6.24 -29.34
C GLN A 467 4.34 -6.18 -30.56
N PRO A 468 5.00 -5.05 -30.82
CA PRO A 468 6.10 -5.01 -31.78
C PRO A 468 7.15 -6.07 -31.44
N PRO A 469 7.96 -6.52 -32.39
CA PRO A 469 9.03 -7.49 -32.15
C PRO A 469 9.88 -7.13 -30.94
N PRO A 470 10.43 -8.12 -30.22
CA PRO A 470 11.32 -7.88 -29.10
C PRO A 470 12.48 -6.94 -29.46
N GLY A 471 12.79 -6.00 -28.57
CA GLY A 471 13.82 -4.99 -28.77
C GLY A 471 13.37 -3.74 -29.54
N THR A 472 12.11 -3.69 -30.00
CA THR A 472 11.56 -2.51 -30.67
C THR A 472 11.44 -1.34 -29.71
N LYS A 473 11.98 -0.18 -30.09
CA LYS A 473 11.81 1.08 -29.38
C LYS A 473 10.39 1.59 -29.62
N VAL A 474 9.60 1.70 -28.56
CA VAL A 474 8.23 2.26 -28.62
C VAL A 474 8.17 3.69 -28.07
N GLY A 475 9.25 4.18 -27.47
CA GLY A 475 9.34 5.56 -26.97
C GLY A 475 8.77 5.70 -25.55
N THR A 476 8.03 6.78 -25.30
CA THR A 476 7.30 6.95 -24.04
C THR A 476 5.94 6.34 -24.20
N VAL A 477 5.59 5.40 -23.33
CA VAL A 477 4.24 4.81 -23.28
C VAL A 477 3.46 5.38 -22.10
N PHE A 478 2.16 5.57 -22.31
CA PHE A 478 1.23 6.09 -21.32
C PHE A 478 0.10 5.10 -21.10
N TYR A 479 -0.11 4.72 -19.86
CA TYR A 479 -1.21 3.87 -19.42
C TYR A 479 -2.06 4.59 -18.38
N GLN A 480 -3.35 4.29 -18.37
CA GLN A 480 -4.28 4.94 -17.46
C GLN A 480 -5.34 3.99 -16.93
N ALA A 481 -5.80 4.29 -15.75
CA ALA A 481 -6.91 3.59 -15.12
C ALA A 481 -7.68 4.50 -14.18
N GLY A 482 -8.89 4.09 -13.85
CA GLY A 482 -9.69 4.78 -12.85
C GLY A 482 -10.91 3.99 -12.46
N TYR A 483 -11.51 4.37 -11.37
CA TYR A 483 -12.80 3.83 -10.95
C TYR A 483 -13.63 4.91 -10.25
N ALA A 484 -14.92 4.66 -10.21
CA ALA A 484 -15.86 5.41 -9.41
C ALA A 484 -16.86 4.44 -8.77
N GLU A 485 -17.12 4.63 -7.48
CA GLU A 485 -18.07 3.81 -6.74
C GLU A 485 -18.98 4.65 -5.86
N VAL A 486 -20.23 4.21 -5.75
CA VAL A 486 -21.21 4.78 -4.84
C VAL A 486 -21.80 3.68 -3.98
N LEU A 487 -21.96 3.95 -2.69
CA LEU A 487 -22.48 2.99 -1.72
C LEU A 487 -23.54 3.66 -0.85
N TYR A 488 -24.47 2.83 -0.39
CA TYR A 488 -25.54 3.24 0.50
C TYR A 488 -25.81 2.20 1.58
N PHE A 489 -25.76 2.62 2.83
CA PHE A 489 -26.19 1.79 3.95
C PHE A 489 -27.71 1.81 4.08
N LEU A 490 -28.36 0.67 3.79
CA LEU A 490 -29.80 0.50 3.90
C LEU A 490 -30.30 0.65 5.33
N THR A 491 -29.43 0.37 6.29
CA THR A 491 -29.71 0.40 7.74
C THR A 491 -29.29 1.72 8.40
N GLY A 492 -28.71 2.67 7.62
CA GLY A 492 -28.48 4.05 8.07
C GLY A 492 -27.12 4.31 8.69
N GLU A 493 -26.19 3.34 8.72
CA GLU A 493 -24.81 3.53 9.16
C GLU A 493 -24.07 4.51 8.25
N SER A 494 -22.89 4.92 8.69
CA SER A 494 -21.96 5.77 7.92
C SER A 494 -20.58 5.15 7.89
N ARG A 495 -19.82 5.42 6.82
CA ARG A 495 -18.41 5.03 6.77
C ARG A 495 -17.62 5.82 7.81
N THR A 496 -16.75 5.13 8.54
CA THR A 496 -15.82 5.73 9.48
C THR A 496 -14.56 6.19 8.75
N TYR A 497 -14.00 7.32 9.14
CA TYR A 497 -12.82 7.91 8.51
C TYR A 497 -11.70 8.18 9.52
N SER A 498 -10.48 7.82 9.19
CA SER A 498 -9.28 8.07 10.00
C SER A 498 -8.49 9.24 9.42
N LYS A 499 -8.33 10.33 10.18
CA LYS A 499 -7.46 11.45 9.84
C LYS A 499 -5.97 11.11 9.95
N LEU A 500 -5.59 10.08 10.71
CA LEU A 500 -4.19 9.70 10.87
C LEU A 500 -3.53 9.28 9.54
N GLU A 501 -4.26 8.52 8.74
CA GLU A 501 -3.79 8.03 7.45
C GLU A 501 -4.66 8.52 6.28
N TYR A 502 -5.63 9.40 6.56
CA TYR A 502 -6.54 9.99 5.56
C TYR A 502 -7.19 8.94 4.67
N ARG A 503 -7.90 7.98 5.31
CA ARG A 503 -8.60 6.89 4.63
C ARG A 503 -9.80 6.40 5.43
N PHE A 504 -10.69 5.63 4.79
CA PHE A 504 -11.77 4.95 5.51
C PHE A 504 -11.23 3.91 6.48
N ASP A 505 -11.94 3.78 7.59
CA ASP A 505 -11.67 2.83 8.66
C ASP A 505 -12.85 1.87 8.83
N ARG A 506 -12.86 1.10 9.91
CA ARG A 506 -13.83 0.05 10.21
C ARG A 506 -15.25 0.60 10.28
N PRO A 507 -16.18 0.15 9.41
CA PRO A 507 -17.59 0.44 9.59
C PRO A 507 -18.16 -0.39 10.73
N VAL A 508 -18.97 0.24 11.59
CA VAL A 508 -19.57 -0.38 12.76
C VAL A 508 -21.08 -0.37 12.62
N PRO A 509 -21.74 -1.56 12.64
CA PRO A 509 -23.20 -1.65 12.65
C PRO A 509 -23.82 -0.95 13.85
N HIS A 510 -24.96 -0.30 13.67
CA HIS A 510 -25.75 0.23 14.77
C HIS A 510 -26.19 -0.88 15.74
N ASN A 511 -26.54 -2.04 15.21
CA ASN A 511 -26.89 -3.22 15.97
C ASN A 511 -26.17 -4.43 15.36
N ASN A 512 -25.57 -5.24 16.22
CA ASN A 512 -24.95 -6.48 15.77
C ASN A 512 -25.99 -7.57 15.50
N PHE A 513 -25.80 -8.37 14.50
CA PHE A 513 -26.54 -9.60 14.28
C PHE A 513 -26.27 -10.57 15.45
N TYR A 514 -27.29 -11.08 16.12
CA TYR A 514 -27.20 -11.95 17.30
C TYR A 514 -26.51 -11.32 18.53
N ALA A 515 -26.61 -10.01 18.75
CA ALA A 515 -25.69 -9.36 19.67
C ALA A 515 -26.13 -9.26 21.12
N PHE A 516 -27.39 -9.46 21.52
CA PHE A 516 -27.76 -9.20 22.88
C PHE A 516 -28.75 -10.20 23.50
N ARG A 517 -28.55 -10.42 24.79
CA ARG A 517 -29.52 -11.10 25.63
C ARG A 517 -30.35 -10.05 26.32
N ASP A 518 -31.66 -10.11 26.15
CA ASP A 518 -32.62 -9.33 26.92
C ASP A 518 -32.64 -9.86 28.35
N GLY A 519 -32.43 -9.04 29.39
CA GLY A 519 -32.39 -9.31 30.84
C GLY A 519 -32.83 -10.68 31.38
N GLY A 520 -33.17 -11.60 30.51
CA GLY A 520 -33.50 -12.99 30.65
C GLY A 520 -32.71 -13.85 29.63
N ARG A 521 -33.11 -15.08 29.43
CA ARG A 521 -32.46 -16.06 28.58
C ARG A 521 -32.74 -15.89 27.07
N ARG A 522 -33.50 -14.88 26.66
CA ARG A 522 -33.89 -14.71 25.23
C ARG A 522 -32.81 -13.97 24.47
N ILE A 523 -32.41 -14.52 23.29
CA ILE A 523 -31.55 -13.86 22.33
C ILE A 523 -32.47 -13.04 21.40
N ARG A 524 -32.23 -11.73 21.33
CA ARG A 524 -32.86 -10.88 20.31
C ARG A 524 -31.97 -10.93 19.06
N VAL A 525 -32.61 -11.20 17.93
CA VAL A 525 -31.95 -11.15 16.60
C VAL A 525 -32.10 -9.73 16.08
N SER A 526 -30.98 -9.12 15.75
CA SER A 526 -30.89 -7.86 15.03
C SER A 526 -30.39 -8.13 13.60
N GLU A 527 -30.60 -7.19 12.71
CA GLU A 527 -30.35 -7.38 11.27
C GLU A 527 -28.86 -7.24 10.90
N GLY A 528 -28.02 -6.71 11.81
CA GLY A 528 -26.69 -6.23 11.42
C GLY A 528 -26.81 -4.97 10.55
N ALA A 529 -25.78 -4.66 9.76
CA ALA A 529 -25.83 -3.57 8.79
C ALA A 529 -25.83 -4.09 7.36
N TRP A 530 -26.64 -3.49 6.49
CA TRP A 530 -26.72 -3.82 5.08
C TRP A 530 -26.30 -2.63 4.24
N GLN A 531 -25.37 -2.89 3.29
CA GLN A 531 -24.86 -1.89 2.36
C GLN A 531 -24.95 -2.40 0.94
N VAL A 532 -25.47 -1.57 0.04
CA VAL A 532 -25.44 -1.82 -1.41
C VAL A 532 -24.41 -0.89 -2.05
N GLY A 533 -23.78 -1.33 -3.12
CA GLY A 533 -22.80 -0.55 -3.85
C GLY A 533 -22.78 -0.87 -5.34
N LEU A 534 -22.37 0.13 -6.10
CA LEU A 534 -22.10 0.05 -7.53
C LEU A 534 -20.72 0.66 -7.79
N ARG A 535 -19.88 -0.06 -8.55
CA ARG A 535 -18.58 0.42 -9.01
C ARG A 535 -18.48 0.29 -10.53
N TYR A 536 -17.98 1.33 -11.18
CA TYR A 536 -17.48 1.27 -12.55
C TYR A 536 -15.96 1.32 -12.51
N ASN A 537 -15.31 0.46 -13.29
CA ASN A 537 -13.87 0.30 -13.40
C ASN A 537 -13.42 0.44 -14.86
N TYR A 538 -12.31 1.13 -15.05
CA TYR A 538 -11.67 1.33 -16.35
C TYR A 538 -10.16 1.12 -16.27
N LEU A 539 -9.59 0.45 -17.26
CA LEU A 539 -8.14 0.30 -17.46
C LEU A 539 -7.84 0.34 -18.95
N CYS A 540 -6.82 1.10 -19.35
CA CYS A 540 -6.27 1.09 -20.70
C CYS A 540 -4.76 0.86 -20.64
N LEU A 541 -4.32 -0.27 -21.17
CA LEU A 541 -2.92 -0.65 -21.32
C LEU A 541 -2.48 -0.69 -22.79
N ASN A 542 -3.15 0.09 -23.66
CA ASN A 542 -2.82 0.21 -25.07
C ASN A 542 -2.17 1.55 -25.34
N ASP A 543 -0.93 1.54 -25.84
CA ASP A 543 -0.24 2.73 -26.34
C ASP A 543 0.97 2.36 -27.18
N SER A 544 1.29 3.20 -28.18
CA SER A 544 2.52 3.15 -28.99
C SER A 544 2.80 1.77 -29.61
N GLY A 545 1.76 1.04 -30.00
CA GLY A 545 1.83 -0.30 -30.60
C GLY A 545 1.94 -1.43 -29.58
N VAL A 546 2.04 -1.16 -28.30
CA VAL A 546 1.83 -2.15 -27.24
C VAL A 546 0.33 -2.28 -26.99
N ASN A 547 -0.19 -3.50 -27.12
CA ASN A 547 -1.60 -3.80 -26.88
C ASN A 547 -1.73 -4.70 -25.65
N GLY A 548 -1.80 -4.09 -24.46
CA GLY A 548 -2.01 -4.78 -23.19
C GLY A 548 -3.47 -5.05 -22.87
N GLY A 549 -4.39 -4.49 -23.68
CA GLY A 549 -5.84 -4.61 -23.51
C GLY A 549 -6.49 -3.42 -22.82
N VAL A 550 -7.82 -3.30 -23.03
CA VAL A 550 -8.69 -2.33 -22.36
C VAL A 550 -9.77 -3.08 -21.60
N LEU A 551 -9.99 -2.69 -20.35
CA LEU A 551 -11.03 -3.26 -19.50
C LEU A 551 -12.07 -2.21 -19.13
N ASN A 552 -13.34 -2.60 -19.21
CA ASN A 552 -14.48 -1.85 -18.69
C ASN A 552 -15.31 -2.79 -17.82
N GLY A 553 -15.35 -2.53 -16.53
CA GLY A 553 -16.04 -3.39 -15.57
C GLY A 553 -17.11 -2.63 -14.80
N CYS A 554 -18.18 -3.34 -14.44
CA CYS A 554 -19.23 -2.86 -13.57
C CYS A 554 -19.51 -3.91 -12.50
N THR A 555 -19.34 -3.55 -11.23
CA THR A 555 -19.54 -4.45 -10.10
C THR A 555 -20.70 -3.97 -9.24
N LEU A 556 -21.69 -4.86 -9.02
CA LEU A 556 -22.73 -4.70 -8.02
C LEU A 556 -22.31 -5.41 -6.74
N GLY A 557 -22.45 -4.76 -5.60
CA GLY A 557 -22.11 -5.31 -4.28
C GLY A 557 -23.27 -5.22 -3.30
N LEU A 558 -23.47 -6.30 -2.55
CA LEU A 558 -24.30 -6.32 -1.37
C LEU A 558 -23.44 -6.80 -0.20
N ASN A 559 -23.29 -5.98 0.81
CA ASN A 559 -22.49 -6.26 2.00
C ASN A 559 -23.40 -6.42 3.20
N TRP A 560 -23.25 -7.52 3.92
CA TRP A 560 -23.93 -7.76 5.18
C TRP A 560 -22.90 -7.78 6.32
N LEU A 561 -22.88 -6.71 7.11
CA LEU A 561 -22.03 -6.59 8.29
C LEU A 561 -22.78 -7.20 9.47
N LEU A 562 -22.37 -8.38 9.87
CA LEU A 562 -22.97 -9.09 11.01
C LEU A 562 -22.66 -8.40 12.35
N ASN A 563 -21.43 -7.96 12.47
CA ASN A 563 -20.91 -7.19 13.60
C ASN A 563 -19.61 -6.46 13.13
N PRO A 564 -18.91 -5.70 13.96
CA PRO A 564 -17.67 -5.03 13.55
C PRO A 564 -16.58 -5.96 13.01
N ASN A 565 -16.62 -7.26 13.34
CA ASN A 565 -15.58 -8.23 13.06
C ASN A 565 -15.97 -9.27 11.99
N ALA A 566 -17.26 -9.41 11.67
CA ALA A 566 -17.74 -10.42 10.74
C ALA A 566 -18.63 -9.82 9.66
N ARG A 567 -18.42 -10.22 8.41
CA ARG A 567 -19.15 -9.69 7.26
C ARG A 567 -19.23 -10.71 6.14
N VAL A 568 -20.32 -10.63 5.38
CA VAL A 568 -20.53 -11.39 4.16
C VAL A 568 -20.63 -10.40 2.99
N TYR A 569 -19.94 -10.71 1.89
CA TYR A 569 -20.05 -9.98 0.63
C TYR A 569 -20.73 -10.84 -0.41
N PHE A 570 -21.56 -10.21 -1.22
CA PHE A 570 -22.09 -10.77 -2.46
C PHE A 570 -21.79 -9.78 -3.56
N ASN A 571 -20.99 -10.19 -4.53
CA ASN A 571 -20.64 -9.36 -5.67
C ASN A 571 -21.04 -10.04 -6.97
N TYR A 572 -21.56 -9.25 -7.88
CA TYR A 572 -21.69 -9.60 -9.29
C TYR A 572 -20.83 -8.63 -10.10
N ASP A 573 -19.95 -9.16 -10.90
CA ASP A 573 -19.09 -8.42 -11.81
C ASP A 573 -19.44 -8.72 -13.26
N CYS A 574 -19.41 -7.67 -14.09
CA CYS A 574 -19.58 -7.76 -15.53
C CYS A 574 -18.47 -6.92 -16.18
N THR A 575 -17.46 -7.58 -16.69
CA THR A 575 -16.29 -6.94 -17.30
C THR A 575 -16.22 -7.24 -18.79
N TYR A 576 -16.10 -6.20 -19.61
CA TYR A 576 -15.76 -6.31 -21.03
C TYR A 576 -14.26 -6.11 -21.20
N ARG A 577 -13.61 -7.09 -21.82
CA ARG A 577 -12.24 -7.04 -22.28
C ARG A 577 -12.21 -6.71 -23.77
N ASP A 578 -11.49 -5.67 -24.15
CA ASP A 578 -11.15 -5.35 -25.53
C ASP A 578 -9.67 -5.68 -25.76
N PHE A 579 -9.41 -6.72 -26.54
CA PHE A 579 -8.08 -7.27 -26.70
C PHE A 579 -7.93 -8.03 -28.00
N SER A 580 -6.79 -7.84 -28.65
CA SER A 580 -6.40 -8.65 -29.81
C SER A 580 -4.99 -9.20 -29.61
N SER A 581 -4.77 -10.43 -30.01
CA SER A 581 -3.47 -11.09 -29.98
C SER A 581 -2.95 -11.34 -31.39
N THR A 582 -1.73 -10.90 -31.67
CA THR A 582 -1.04 -11.18 -32.93
C THR A 582 0.37 -11.69 -32.62
N PRO A 583 0.56 -13.02 -32.52
CA PRO A 583 1.87 -13.59 -32.25
C PRO A 583 2.83 -13.30 -33.41
N TRP A 584 4.11 -13.05 -33.05
CA TRP A 584 5.15 -12.85 -34.04
C TRP A 584 5.77 -14.17 -34.50
N LYS A 585 6.01 -14.29 -35.79
CA LYS A 585 6.74 -15.42 -36.37
C LYS A 585 8.25 -15.26 -36.15
N LYS A 586 8.98 -16.36 -36.30
CA LYS A 586 10.45 -16.37 -36.13
C LYS A 586 11.19 -15.44 -37.13
N ASP A 587 10.57 -15.18 -38.26
CA ASP A 587 11.11 -14.26 -39.30
C ASP A 587 10.84 -12.77 -39.02
N GLY A 588 10.22 -12.46 -37.87
CA GLY A 588 9.88 -11.09 -37.46
C GLY A 588 8.63 -10.52 -38.15
N THR A 589 7.84 -11.36 -38.83
CA THR A 589 6.57 -10.96 -39.43
C THR A 589 5.41 -11.27 -38.47
N PRO A 590 4.30 -10.49 -38.50
CA PRO A 590 3.11 -10.80 -37.70
C PRO A 590 2.48 -12.11 -38.16
N GLY A 591 2.00 -12.88 -37.20
CA GLY A 591 1.21 -14.08 -37.44
C GLY A 591 -0.27 -13.77 -37.68
N THR A 592 -1.12 -14.76 -37.46
CA THR A 592 -2.58 -14.58 -37.52
C THR A 592 -3.02 -13.74 -36.31
N SER A 593 -3.86 -12.75 -36.56
CA SER A 593 -4.49 -11.98 -35.49
C SER A 593 -5.70 -12.74 -34.94
N TYR A 594 -5.82 -12.79 -33.63
CA TYR A 594 -6.91 -13.42 -32.91
C TYR A 594 -7.65 -12.37 -32.08
N ASP A 595 -8.97 -12.45 -32.11
CA ASP A 595 -9.84 -11.63 -31.25
C ASP A 595 -9.98 -12.32 -29.88
N GLY A 596 -9.48 -11.67 -28.85
CA GLY A 596 -9.59 -12.05 -27.45
C GLY A 596 -10.60 -11.19 -26.67
N SER A 597 -11.44 -10.44 -27.38
CA SER A 597 -12.45 -9.57 -26.77
C SER A 597 -13.67 -10.35 -26.34
N GLY A 598 -14.31 -9.89 -25.27
CA GLY A 598 -15.55 -10.50 -24.79
C GLY A 598 -15.95 -10.09 -23.38
N TRP A 599 -17.10 -10.56 -22.97
CA TRP A 599 -17.65 -10.35 -21.64
C TRP A 599 -17.22 -11.48 -20.70
N VAL A 600 -16.81 -11.10 -19.49
CA VAL A 600 -16.67 -11.99 -18.34
C VAL A 600 -17.73 -11.59 -17.33
N HIS A 601 -18.47 -12.56 -16.84
CA HIS A 601 -19.40 -12.43 -15.74
C HIS A 601 -18.88 -13.23 -14.56
N GLY A 602 -18.78 -12.61 -13.40
CA GLY A 602 -18.33 -13.24 -12.18
C GLY A 602 -19.36 -13.09 -11.07
N PHE A 603 -19.59 -14.16 -10.32
CA PHE A 603 -20.31 -14.14 -9.06
C PHE A 603 -19.33 -14.49 -7.93
N GLY A 604 -19.31 -13.69 -6.89
CA GLY A 604 -18.47 -13.93 -5.75
C GLY A 604 -19.20 -13.75 -4.43
N THR A 605 -18.93 -14.66 -3.50
CA THR A 605 -19.33 -14.55 -2.12
C THR A 605 -18.10 -14.65 -1.26
N ARG A 606 -17.91 -13.72 -0.32
CA ARG A 606 -16.83 -13.74 0.66
C ARG A 606 -17.39 -13.77 2.07
N LEU A 607 -16.92 -14.72 2.87
CA LEU A 607 -17.03 -14.66 4.31
C LEU A 607 -15.73 -14.06 4.85
N ALA A 608 -15.84 -12.92 5.52
CA ALA A 608 -14.72 -12.21 6.12
C ALA A 608 -14.90 -12.13 7.63
N PHE A 609 -13.86 -12.51 8.34
CA PHE A 609 -13.80 -12.45 9.80
C PHE A 609 -12.47 -11.82 10.21
N ASP A 610 -12.50 -10.89 11.17
CA ASP A 610 -11.30 -10.31 11.76
C ASP A 610 -11.44 -10.16 13.28
N PHE A 611 -10.34 -10.17 13.96
CA PHE A 611 -10.28 -10.11 15.43
C PHE A 611 -9.07 -9.29 15.87
#